data_d2e555de557c953450c1677cf19bf6b9
#
_entry.id   d2e555de557c953450c1677cf19bf6b9
#
_cell.length_a   1.000
_cell.length_b   1.000
_cell.length_c   1.000
_cell.angle_alpha   90.00
_cell.angle_beta   90.00
_cell.angle_gamma   90.00
#
_symmetry.space_group_name_H-M   'P 1'
#
loop_
_entity.id
_entity.type
_entity.pdbx_description
1 polymer ?
#
loop_
_entity_poly.entity_id
_entity_poly.type
_entity_poly.pdbx_seq_one_letter_code
_entity_poly.pdbx_strand_id
1 'polypeptide(L)'
;VPTSIIPFSLAEFLIIASPLLVAVIVFLIVRAARKSSAQAIRFAVGFVSCAALIYAVFIFGYGTGYYGTTIDKKMELDKKEVSAEELYETGRKLVIGAKKELENIDFARDGGSYMPYTYFEMNKKLNAAYKTTCGKYPFLHKLYTNTKPVMLSEKMTYTHLSGVYCFFTGEANVN
;
A
#
# COMPACT_ATOMS: atom_id res chain seq x y z
N VAL A 1 -9.38 1.29 -9.33
CA VAL A 1 -9.64 0.54 -8.08
C VAL A 1 -10.88 1.14 -7.43
N PRO A 2 -11.86 0.33 -6.92
CA PRO A 2 -13.09 0.87 -6.32
C PRO A 2 -12.84 1.87 -5.20
N THR A 3 -11.78 1.68 -4.43
CA THR A 3 -11.40 2.55 -3.32
C THR A 3 -10.87 3.92 -3.75
N SER A 4 -10.52 4.14 -5.02
CA SER A 4 -10.00 5.43 -5.49
C SER A 4 -11.04 6.59 -5.44
N ILE A 5 -12.31 6.27 -5.25
CA ILE A 5 -13.38 7.26 -5.06
C ILE A 5 -13.34 7.86 -3.64
N ILE A 6 -12.82 7.10 -2.67
CA ILE A 6 -12.73 7.53 -1.27
C ILE A 6 -11.52 8.45 -1.11
N PRO A 7 -11.67 9.69 -0.58
CA PRO A 7 -10.59 10.67 -0.52
C PRO A 7 -9.57 10.44 0.62
N PHE A 8 -9.80 9.48 1.50
CA PHE A 8 -8.92 9.14 2.63
C PHE A 8 -8.53 7.66 2.59
N SER A 9 -7.55 7.28 3.41
CA SER A 9 -7.11 5.89 3.55
C SER A 9 -8.18 5.02 4.21
N LEU A 10 -8.83 4.16 3.44
CA LEU A 10 -9.77 3.18 3.97
C LEU A 10 -9.06 2.15 4.86
N ALA A 11 -7.83 1.77 4.50
CA ALA A 11 -7.02 0.85 5.28
C ALA A 11 -6.76 1.40 6.68
N GLU A 12 -6.34 2.66 6.78
CA GLU A 12 -6.09 3.32 8.05
C GLU A 12 -7.38 3.47 8.87
N PHE A 13 -8.48 3.87 8.22
CA PHE A 13 -9.78 3.94 8.87
C PHE A 13 -10.19 2.60 9.47
N LEU A 14 -10.00 1.49 8.75
CA LEU A 14 -10.32 0.14 9.25
C LEU A 14 -9.42 -0.26 10.43
N ILE A 15 -8.13 0.13 10.41
CA ILE A 15 -7.22 -0.11 11.53
C ILE A 15 -7.68 0.68 12.77
N ILE A 16 -7.99 1.96 12.62
CA ILE A 16 -8.48 2.81 13.72
C ILE A 16 -9.83 2.30 14.26
N ALA A 17 -10.72 1.84 13.39
CA ALA A 17 -12.01 1.30 13.76
C ALA A 17 -11.94 -0.13 14.32
N SER A 18 -10.82 -0.84 14.17
CA SER A 18 -10.68 -2.24 14.54
C SER A 18 -11.01 -2.55 16.03
N PRO A 19 -10.63 -1.74 17.04
CA PRO A 19 -11.02 -2.00 18.42
C PRO A 19 -12.53 -1.94 18.62
N LEU A 20 -13.22 -1.01 17.97
CA LEU A 20 -14.67 -0.90 18.00
C LEU A 20 -15.33 -2.09 17.32
N LEU A 21 -14.81 -2.52 16.16
CA LEU A 21 -15.31 -3.70 15.44
C LEU A 21 -15.18 -4.96 16.29
N VAL A 22 -14.03 -5.15 16.97
CA VAL A 22 -13.82 -6.25 17.91
C VAL A 22 -14.82 -6.19 19.06
N ALA A 23 -15.02 -5.02 19.68
CA ALA A 23 -15.99 -4.85 20.77
C ALA A 23 -17.41 -5.19 20.32
N VAL A 24 -17.82 -4.77 19.13
CA VAL A 24 -19.14 -5.10 18.54
C VAL A 24 -19.26 -6.61 18.31
N ILE A 25 -18.25 -7.26 17.76
CA ILE A 25 -18.26 -8.72 17.53
C ILE A 25 -18.41 -9.46 18.87
N VAL A 26 -17.60 -9.11 19.88
CA VAL A 26 -17.68 -9.71 21.21
C VAL A 26 -19.07 -9.48 21.83
N PHE A 27 -19.59 -8.26 21.74
CA PHE A 27 -20.94 -7.96 22.22
C PHE A 27 -22.02 -8.84 21.56
N LEU A 28 -21.94 -9.00 20.24
CA LEU A 28 -22.88 -9.84 19.47
C LEU A 28 -22.77 -11.32 19.85
N ILE A 29 -21.57 -11.83 20.08
CA ILE A 29 -21.33 -13.19 20.54
C ILE A 29 -21.94 -13.38 21.92
N VAL A 30 -21.68 -12.50 22.88
CA VAL A 30 -22.23 -12.56 24.26
C VAL A 30 -23.76 -12.46 24.21
N ARG A 31 -24.30 -11.55 23.40
CA ARG A 31 -25.75 -11.42 23.21
C ARG A 31 -26.38 -12.71 22.64
N ALA A 32 -25.75 -13.33 21.69
CA ALA A 32 -26.20 -14.59 21.09
C ALA A 32 -26.12 -15.74 22.10
N ALA A 33 -25.04 -15.82 22.88
CA ALA A 33 -24.85 -16.83 23.93
C ALA A 33 -25.90 -16.73 25.04
N ARG A 34 -26.32 -15.52 25.42
CA ARG A 34 -27.39 -15.31 26.43
C ARG A 34 -28.76 -15.80 25.95
N LYS A 35 -28.98 -15.93 24.64
CA LYS A 35 -30.25 -16.45 24.10
C LYS A 35 -30.22 -17.96 23.97
N SER A 36 -29.17 -18.53 23.43
CA SER A 36 -29.02 -19.98 23.26
C SER A 36 -27.56 -20.29 22.83
N SER A 37 -26.98 -21.34 23.40
CA SER A 37 -25.66 -21.85 23.00
C SER A 37 -25.62 -22.20 21.51
N ALA A 38 -26.71 -22.73 20.96
CA ALA A 38 -26.79 -23.03 19.52
C ALA A 38 -26.72 -21.78 18.65
N GLN A 39 -27.30 -20.65 19.09
CA GLN A 39 -27.19 -19.37 18.35
C GLN A 39 -25.79 -18.81 18.44
N ALA A 40 -25.11 -18.91 19.58
CA ALA A 40 -23.72 -18.49 19.73
C ALA A 40 -22.78 -19.27 18.76
N ILE A 41 -22.96 -20.60 18.73
CA ILE A 41 -22.18 -21.47 17.82
C ILE A 41 -22.43 -21.10 16.36
N ARG A 42 -23.70 -20.92 15.96
CA ARG A 42 -24.02 -20.49 14.56
C ARG A 42 -23.38 -19.16 14.20
N PHE A 43 -23.40 -18.20 15.12
CA PHE A 43 -22.76 -16.89 14.90
C PHE A 43 -21.24 -17.02 14.78
N ALA A 44 -20.61 -17.78 15.69
CA ALA A 44 -19.18 -18.02 15.65
C ALA A 44 -18.73 -18.73 14.36
N VAL A 45 -19.46 -19.78 13.95
CA VAL A 45 -19.20 -20.49 12.69
C VAL A 45 -19.37 -19.56 11.50
N GLY A 46 -20.42 -18.73 11.46
CA GLY A 46 -20.62 -17.74 10.39
C GLY A 46 -19.47 -16.74 10.32
N PHE A 47 -18.98 -16.24 11.45
CA PHE A 47 -17.86 -15.35 11.52
C PHE A 47 -16.56 -15.99 11.00
N VAL A 48 -16.24 -17.21 11.46
CA VAL A 48 -15.07 -17.97 11.00
C VAL A 48 -15.17 -18.27 9.50
N SER A 49 -16.36 -18.61 9.00
CA SER A 49 -16.58 -18.84 7.56
C SER A 49 -16.36 -17.59 6.74
N CYS A 50 -16.81 -16.43 7.23
CA CYS A 50 -16.56 -15.14 6.56
C CYS A 50 -15.05 -14.79 6.53
N ALA A 51 -14.36 -14.96 7.65
CA ALA A 51 -12.92 -14.75 7.75
C ALA A 51 -12.14 -15.69 6.80
N ALA A 52 -12.54 -16.97 6.76
CA ALA A 52 -11.95 -17.96 5.84
C ALA A 52 -12.18 -17.59 4.38
N LEU A 53 -13.36 -17.09 4.02
CA LEU A 53 -13.66 -16.62 2.67
C LEU A 53 -12.79 -15.42 2.29
N ILE A 54 -12.66 -14.42 3.17
CA ILE A 54 -11.79 -13.26 2.96
C ILE A 54 -10.34 -13.72 2.75
N TYR A 55 -9.86 -14.65 3.58
CA TYR A 55 -8.52 -15.22 3.46
C TYR A 55 -8.33 -15.99 2.15
N ALA A 56 -9.31 -16.79 1.74
CA ALA A 56 -9.27 -17.49 0.46
C ALA A 56 -9.21 -16.51 -0.72
N VAL A 57 -10.05 -15.48 -0.73
CA VAL A 57 -10.02 -14.42 -1.76
C VAL A 57 -8.66 -13.72 -1.79
N PHE A 58 -8.06 -13.48 -0.63
CA PHE A 58 -6.71 -12.92 -0.55
C PHE A 58 -5.67 -13.86 -1.17
N ILE A 59 -5.65 -15.13 -0.80
CA ILE A 59 -4.69 -16.12 -1.33
C ILE A 59 -4.85 -16.27 -2.85
N PHE A 60 -6.08 -16.41 -3.35
CA PHE A 60 -6.31 -16.57 -4.79
C PHE A 60 -6.09 -15.29 -5.59
N GLY A 61 -6.41 -14.12 -5.02
CA GLY A 61 -6.26 -12.85 -5.71
C GLY A 61 -4.83 -12.30 -5.67
N TYR A 62 -4.15 -12.43 -4.53
CA TYR A 62 -2.84 -11.85 -4.29
C TYR A 62 -1.71 -12.89 -4.29
N GLY A 63 -1.93 -14.02 -3.62
CA GLY A 63 -0.92 -15.08 -3.48
C GLY A 63 -0.49 -15.70 -4.81
N THR A 64 -1.41 -15.80 -5.77
CA THR A 64 -1.11 -16.32 -7.13
C THR A 64 -0.08 -15.44 -7.85
N GLY A 65 0.03 -14.16 -7.53
CA GLY A 65 1.04 -13.24 -8.09
C GLY A 65 2.48 -13.68 -7.81
N TYR A 66 2.73 -14.38 -6.69
CA TYR A 66 4.06 -14.89 -6.34
C TYR A 66 4.54 -16.04 -7.23
N TYR A 67 3.61 -16.73 -7.89
CA TYR A 67 3.92 -17.81 -8.83
C TYR A 67 3.99 -17.33 -10.28
N GLY A 68 3.77 -16.03 -10.49
CA GLY A 68 3.85 -15.41 -11.81
C GLY A 68 5.28 -15.24 -12.31
N THR A 69 5.42 -14.89 -13.57
CA THR A 69 6.71 -14.52 -14.15
C THR A 69 7.29 -13.31 -13.41
N THR A 70 8.51 -13.45 -12.92
CA THR A 70 9.21 -12.40 -12.17
C THR A 70 9.45 -11.15 -13.02
N ILE A 71 9.56 -9.99 -12.37
CA ILE A 71 9.68 -8.70 -13.07
C ILE A 71 10.95 -8.60 -13.92
N ASP A 72 12.05 -9.20 -13.45
CA ASP A 72 13.31 -9.29 -14.18
C ASP A 72 13.15 -10.01 -15.51
N LYS A 73 12.42 -11.14 -15.53
CA LYS A 73 12.11 -11.86 -16.76
C LYS A 73 11.17 -11.09 -17.68
N LYS A 74 10.19 -10.37 -17.12
CA LYS A 74 9.28 -9.53 -17.91
C LYS A 74 9.96 -8.32 -18.53
N MET A 75 11.01 -7.82 -17.89
CA MET A 75 11.82 -6.68 -18.35
C MET A 75 13.04 -7.12 -19.15
N GLU A 76 13.23 -8.43 -19.35
CA GLU A 76 14.37 -9.01 -20.06
C GLU A 76 15.72 -8.53 -19.48
N LEU A 77 15.77 -8.42 -18.14
CA LEU A 77 16.99 -7.99 -17.45
C LEU A 77 17.97 -9.17 -17.35
N ASP A 78 19.17 -8.98 -17.90
CA ASP A 78 20.26 -9.91 -17.73
C ASP A 78 20.73 -9.92 -16.26
N LYS A 79 20.58 -11.07 -15.62
CA LYS A 79 21.17 -11.31 -14.30
C LYS A 79 22.60 -11.77 -14.49
N LYS A 80 23.53 -10.84 -14.45
CA LYS A 80 24.98 -11.13 -14.38
C LYS A 80 25.48 -10.91 -12.97
N GLU A 81 26.53 -11.63 -12.62
CA GLU A 81 27.29 -11.32 -11.42
C GLU A 81 27.87 -9.91 -11.53
N VAL A 82 27.72 -9.13 -10.48
CA VAL A 82 28.18 -7.74 -10.38
C VAL A 82 29.34 -7.70 -9.40
N SER A 83 30.46 -7.12 -9.82
CA SER A 83 31.61 -6.93 -8.94
C SER A 83 31.33 -5.87 -7.87
N ALA A 84 32.04 -5.93 -6.75
CA ALA A 84 31.96 -4.91 -5.70
C ALA A 84 32.27 -3.50 -6.24
N GLU A 85 33.20 -3.41 -7.20
CA GLU A 85 33.58 -2.17 -7.87
C GLU A 85 32.42 -1.57 -8.69
N GLU A 86 31.75 -2.40 -9.50
CA GLU A 86 30.59 -1.98 -10.29
C GLU A 86 29.43 -1.53 -9.40
N LEU A 87 29.22 -2.22 -8.26
CA LEU A 87 28.20 -1.85 -7.29
C LEU A 87 28.52 -0.50 -6.62
N TYR A 88 29.80 -0.30 -6.24
CA TYR A 88 30.27 0.97 -5.67
C TYR A 88 30.09 2.14 -6.65
N GLU A 89 30.53 1.98 -7.89
CA GLU A 89 30.40 3.02 -8.92
C GLU A 89 28.92 3.33 -9.22
N THR A 90 28.05 2.33 -9.21
CA THR A 90 26.61 2.54 -9.37
C THR A 90 26.05 3.33 -8.21
N GLY A 91 26.38 2.95 -6.97
CA GLY A 91 26.00 3.68 -5.76
C GLY A 91 26.50 5.12 -5.78
N ARG A 92 27.75 5.35 -6.20
CA ARG A 92 28.33 6.69 -6.32
C ARG A 92 27.56 7.56 -7.34
N LYS A 93 27.21 7.01 -8.50
CA LYS A 93 26.41 7.71 -9.52
C LYS A 93 25.02 8.07 -8.99
N LEU A 94 24.36 7.15 -8.24
CA LEU A 94 23.06 7.42 -7.61
C LEU A 94 23.14 8.55 -6.59
N VAL A 95 24.19 8.57 -5.73
CA VAL A 95 24.39 9.65 -4.75
C VAL A 95 24.62 10.99 -5.44
N ILE A 96 25.42 11.03 -6.50
CA ILE A 96 25.66 12.26 -7.26
C ILE A 96 24.35 12.74 -7.91
N GLY A 97 23.57 11.83 -8.50
CA GLY A 97 22.25 12.16 -9.05
C GLY A 97 21.30 12.71 -7.99
N ALA A 98 21.20 12.04 -6.85
CA ALA A 98 20.37 12.48 -5.71
C ALA A 98 20.81 13.88 -5.22
N LYS A 99 22.10 14.14 -5.08
CA LYS A 99 22.62 15.47 -4.71
C LYS A 99 22.17 16.56 -5.66
N LYS A 100 22.20 16.30 -6.95
CA LYS A 100 21.75 17.26 -7.97
C LYS A 100 20.25 17.55 -7.84
N GLU A 101 19.44 16.54 -7.55
CA GLU A 101 18.00 16.72 -7.37
C GLU A 101 17.67 17.44 -6.05
N LEU A 102 18.52 17.31 -5.03
CA LEU A 102 18.36 18.06 -3.75
C LEU A 102 18.41 19.58 -3.95
N GLU A 103 19.12 20.08 -4.96
CA GLU A 103 19.16 21.50 -5.29
C GLU A 103 17.80 22.06 -5.73
N ASN A 104 16.89 21.20 -6.16
CA ASN A 104 15.54 21.53 -6.60
C ASN A 104 14.47 21.35 -5.49
N ILE A 105 14.88 21.02 -4.26
CA ILE A 105 13.97 20.76 -3.15
C ILE A 105 14.06 21.90 -2.15
N ASP A 106 12.92 22.51 -1.85
CA ASP A 106 12.81 23.48 -0.78
C ASP A 106 12.74 22.78 0.58
N PHE A 107 13.66 23.18 1.46
CA PHE A 107 13.71 22.67 2.82
C PHE A 107 13.23 23.73 3.82
N ALA A 108 12.45 23.31 4.80
CA ALA A 108 12.08 24.11 5.93
C ALA A 108 13.29 24.36 6.88
N ARG A 109 13.13 25.28 7.81
CA ARG A 109 14.18 25.58 8.83
C ARG A 109 14.51 24.40 9.74
N ASP A 110 13.58 23.47 9.91
CA ASP A 110 13.73 22.24 10.69
C ASP A 110 14.33 21.07 9.89
N GLY A 111 14.71 21.33 8.62
CA GLY A 111 15.27 20.31 7.71
C GLY A 111 14.24 19.43 7.01
N GLY A 112 12.94 19.62 7.27
CA GLY A 112 11.89 18.94 6.53
C GLY A 112 11.74 19.46 5.10
N SER A 113 11.38 18.62 4.15
CA SER A 113 11.04 19.05 2.78
C SER A 113 9.54 19.26 2.66
N TYR A 114 9.15 20.23 1.86
CA TYR A 114 7.74 20.43 1.51
C TYR A 114 7.43 19.84 0.16
N MET A 115 6.29 19.15 0.09
CA MET A 115 5.74 18.75 -1.21
C MET A 115 5.08 19.98 -1.87
N PRO A 116 5.60 20.46 -3.03
CA PRO A 116 5.12 21.69 -3.67
C PRO A 116 3.79 21.52 -4.39
N TYR A 117 3.13 20.37 -4.23
CA TYR A 117 1.89 20.01 -4.93
C TYR A 117 0.81 19.61 -3.93
N THR A 118 -0.44 19.92 -4.26
CA THR A 118 -1.59 19.29 -3.61
C THR A 118 -1.63 17.79 -3.96
N TYR A 119 -2.27 16.98 -3.13
CA TYR A 119 -2.44 15.54 -3.42
C TYR A 119 -3.13 15.29 -4.78
N PHE A 120 -4.02 16.18 -5.18
CA PHE A 120 -4.68 16.09 -6.49
C PHE A 120 -3.68 16.30 -7.63
N GLU A 121 -2.85 17.32 -7.55
CA GLU A 121 -1.82 17.60 -8.55
C GLU A 121 -0.76 16.52 -8.61
N MET A 122 -0.31 16.04 -7.44
CA MET A 122 0.61 14.90 -7.34
C MET A 122 0.03 13.67 -8.03
N ASN A 123 -1.21 13.31 -7.73
CA ASN A 123 -1.87 12.16 -8.36
C ASN A 123 -2.00 12.32 -9.87
N LYS A 124 -2.29 13.52 -10.35
CA LYS A 124 -2.32 13.81 -11.80
C LYS A 124 -0.97 13.56 -12.46
N LYS A 125 0.12 14.03 -11.83
CA LYS A 125 1.50 13.81 -12.31
C LYS A 125 1.90 12.32 -12.27
N LEU A 126 1.60 11.64 -11.16
CA LEU A 126 1.88 10.21 -11.00
C LEU A 126 1.12 9.36 -12.03
N ASN A 127 -0.15 9.64 -12.25
CA ASN A 127 -0.95 8.93 -13.25
C ASN A 127 -0.44 9.17 -14.67
N ALA A 128 0.02 10.39 -14.98
CA ALA A 128 0.64 10.70 -16.28
C ALA A 128 1.97 9.94 -16.47
N ALA A 129 2.84 9.92 -15.47
CA ALA A 129 4.10 9.18 -15.48
C ALA A 129 3.83 7.66 -15.61
N TYR A 130 2.87 7.13 -14.85
CA TYR A 130 2.49 5.73 -14.94
C TYR A 130 1.94 5.34 -16.31
N LYS A 131 1.13 6.21 -16.92
CA LYS A 131 0.62 6.02 -18.30
C LYS A 131 1.77 5.91 -19.31
N THR A 132 2.77 6.77 -19.20
CA THR A 132 3.96 6.74 -20.04
C THR A 132 4.73 5.44 -19.84
N THR A 133 4.91 5.02 -18.59
CA THR A 133 5.58 3.77 -18.24
C THR A 133 4.84 2.55 -18.75
N CYS A 134 3.50 2.52 -18.67
CA CYS A 134 2.70 1.45 -19.27
C CYS A 134 2.81 1.37 -20.79
N GLY A 135 3.06 2.50 -21.46
CA GLY A 135 3.34 2.51 -22.90
C GLY A 135 4.68 1.86 -23.22
N LYS A 136 5.68 2.02 -22.36
CA LYS A 136 7.01 1.42 -22.51
C LYS A 136 7.03 -0.07 -22.11
N TYR A 137 6.24 -0.45 -21.10
CA TYR A 137 6.19 -1.80 -20.53
C TYR A 137 4.77 -2.37 -20.61
N PRO A 138 4.41 -3.09 -21.69
CA PRO A 138 3.05 -3.55 -21.95
C PRO A 138 2.49 -4.54 -20.89
N PHE A 139 3.37 -5.18 -20.11
CA PHE A 139 2.98 -6.10 -19.03
C PHE A 139 2.43 -5.38 -17.79
N LEU A 140 2.62 -4.06 -17.69
CA LEU A 140 2.03 -3.27 -16.61
C LEU A 140 0.53 -3.07 -16.88
N HIS A 141 -0.27 -3.30 -15.84
CA HIS A 141 -1.71 -3.08 -15.93
C HIS A 141 -2.04 -1.58 -15.99
N LYS A 142 -2.93 -1.21 -16.91
CA LYS A 142 -3.41 0.18 -17.07
C LYS A 142 -4.43 0.59 -15.98
N LEU A 143 -4.33 0.03 -14.80
CA LEU A 143 -5.19 0.39 -13.67
C LEU A 143 -4.55 1.54 -12.91
N TYR A 144 -5.07 2.73 -13.14
CA TYR A 144 -4.65 3.93 -12.42
C TYR A 144 -5.34 3.98 -11.05
N THR A 145 -4.55 4.27 -10.02
CA THR A 145 -5.07 4.51 -8.67
C THR A 145 -4.47 5.80 -8.13
N ASN A 146 -5.24 6.50 -7.32
CA ASN A 146 -4.74 7.67 -6.63
C ASN A 146 -4.04 7.26 -5.35
N THR A 147 -2.92 7.89 -5.05
CA THR A 147 -2.32 7.83 -3.73
C THR A 147 -3.20 8.62 -2.75
N LYS A 148 -3.22 8.19 -1.50
CA LYS A 148 -4.04 8.80 -0.46
C LYS A 148 -3.18 9.31 0.69
N PRO A 149 -3.54 10.44 1.30
CA PRO A 149 -2.86 10.90 2.49
C PRO A 149 -3.17 9.98 3.66
N VAL A 150 -2.20 9.79 4.52
CA VAL A 150 -2.36 9.11 5.80
C VAL A 150 -2.91 10.10 6.83
N MET A 151 -3.93 9.71 7.59
CA MET A 151 -4.53 10.57 8.64
C MET A 151 -3.62 10.72 9.85
N LEU A 152 -2.90 9.65 10.21
CA LEU A 152 -1.95 9.63 11.34
C LEU A 152 -0.51 9.89 10.89
N SER A 153 -0.30 10.82 9.97
CA SER A 153 1.00 11.16 9.37
C SER A 153 2.10 11.39 10.42
N GLU A 154 1.85 12.20 11.44
CA GLU A 154 2.83 12.44 12.52
C GLU A 154 3.26 11.13 13.21
N LYS A 155 2.32 10.23 13.50
CA LYS A 155 2.62 8.95 14.15
C LYS A 155 3.47 8.04 13.24
N MET A 156 3.17 8.03 11.95
CA MET A 156 3.94 7.25 10.97
C MET A 156 5.34 7.83 10.76
N THR A 157 5.51 9.13 10.86
CA THR A 157 6.82 9.78 10.80
C THR A 157 7.76 9.27 11.90
N TYR A 158 7.26 9.09 13.14
CA TYR A 158 8.04 8.50 14.23
C TYR A 158 8.47 7.04 13.96
N THR A 159 7.73 6.32 13.15
CA THR A 159 8.10 4.94 12.75
C THR A 159 8.96 4.89 11.48
N HIS A 160 9.36 6.04 10.95
CA HIS A 160 10.12 6.18 9.69
C HIS A 160 9.40 5.58 8.47
N LEU A 161 8.07 5.51 8.49
CA LEU A 161 7.26 5.04 7.37
C LEU A 161 6.88 6.23 6.48
N SER A 162 7.38 6.24 5.26
CA SER A 162 7.05 7.25 4.24
C SER A 162 5.79 6.91 3.44
N GLY A 163 5.36 5.66 3.48
CA GLY A 163 4.13 5.22 2.82
C GLY A 163 3.88 3.74 2.99
N VAL A 164 2.64 3.32 2.77
CA VAL A 164 2.20 1.93 2.90
C VAL A 164 1.28 1.57 1.75
N TYR A 165 1.56 0.46 1.08
CA TYR A 165 0.60 -0.16 0.18
C TYR A 165 -0.24 -1.19 0.92
N CYS A 166 -1.55 -0.98 0.94
CA CYS A 166 -2.49 -1.93 1.50
C CYS A 166 -3.13 -2.77 0.38
N PHE A 167 -2.73 -4.02 0.30
CA PHE A 167 -3.21 -4.94 -0.74
C PHE A 167 -4.69 -5.32 -0.58
N PHE A 168 -5.26 -5.32 0.63
CA PHE A 168 -6.68 -5.63 0.85
C PHE A 168 -7.60 -4.57 0.29
N THR A 169 -7.21 -3.31 0.35
CA THR A 169 -7.97 -2.19 -0.18
C THR A 169 -7.47 -1.73 -1.54
N GLY A 170 -6.29 -2.22 -1.97
CA GLY A 170 -5.61 -1.80 -3.19
C GLY A 170 -5.15 -0.35 -3.15
N GLU A 171 -4.84 0.17 -1.95
CA GLU A 171 -4.50 1.57 -1.74
C GLU A 171 -3.01 1.79 -1.57
N ALA A 172 -2.49 2.80 -2.25
CA ALA A 172 -1.17 3.37 -1.99
C ALA A 172 -1.35 4.60 -1.07
N ASN A 173 -0.88 4.49 0.16
CA ASN A 173 -0.99 5.53 1.16
C ASN A 173 0.39 6.20 1.33
N VAL A 174 0.42 7.53 1.33
CA VAL A 174 1.63 8.34 1.43
C VAL A 174 1.58 9.16 2.71
N ASN A 175 2.68 9.11 3.47
CA ASN A 175 2.88 9.91 4.67
C ASN A 175 3.49 11.26 4.33
#